data_09684e404979cf4aa36cefa4e009e024
#
_entry.id   09684e404979cf4aa36cefa4e009e024
#
_cell.length_a   1.000
_cell.length_b   1.000
_cell.length_c   1.000
_cell.angle_alpha   90.00
_cell.angle_beta   90.00
_cell.angle_gamma   90.00
#
_symmetry.space_group_name_H-M   'P 1'
#
loop_
_entity.id
_entity.type
_entity.pdbx_description
1 polymer ?
#
loop_
_entity_poly.entity_id
_entity_poly.type
_entity_poly.pdbx_seq_one_letter_code
_entity_poly.pdbx_strand_id
1 'polypeptide(L)'
;MNHPSNPPNSLTAYQSVELPSKAPLLTRTGWSFFMLALIAVCAVAPLLNLWLPQSSPYHMSTYAVALLGKIMCYAICALAMDLIWGYTGILSLGHGLFFAIGGYVMGMYLMRQIGLDGNYKSTLPDFMVFLDWKVLPWHWTFSDSFIATLLLIVLVPGLVAFVFGYFAFRSRIKGVYFSIITQALTFAAMLLFFRNETGFGGNNGFTDFKRILDLPIATPNMRMTLFVLTGLTLLGFFLFARWLVQSKFGRVLQAIRDAETRVMFSGYNPLGYKLTIWVISAVMCGVAGALYVPQVGIINPGEMSPANSIEIAIWAAVGGRASLIGPIVGAFIVNGAKSWLTVAYPEFWLYFLGMLFIAVTLFLPNGVVGLVKKWRAAK
;
A
#
# COMPACT_ATOMS: atom_id res chain seq x y z
N MET A 1 -64.44 -28.66 41.59
CA MET A 1 -64.10 -29.20 40.22
C MET A 1 -63.40 -28.07 39.42
N ASN A 2 -62.09 -28.03 39.49
CA ASN A 2 -61.27 -27.03 38.76
C ASN A 2 -60.58 -27.76 37.67
N HIS A 3 -60.86 -27.35 36.42
CA HIS A 3 -60.14 -27.79 35.25
C HIS A 3 -58.68 -27.23 35.24
N PRO A 4 -57.68 -28.02 34.92
CA PRO A 4 -56.32 -27.50 34.73
C PRO A 4 -56.25 -26.76 33.43
N SER A 5 -55.78 -25.49 33.47
CA SER A 5 -55.41 -24.65 32.30
C SER A 5 -54.22 -25.22 31.57
N ASN A 6 -54.37 -25.41 30.25
CA ASN A 6 -53.29 -25.79 29.37
C ASN A 6 -52.11 -24.81 29.46
N PRO A 7 -50.84 -25.28 29.45
CA PRO A 7 -49.69 -24.41 29.36
C PRO A 7 -49.64 -23.75 27.97
N PRO A 8 -49.22 -22.49 27.87
CA PRO A 8 -49.13 -21.81 26.60
C PRO A 8 -48.04 -22.48 25.70
N ASN A 9 -48.44 -22.77 24.47
CA ASN A 9 -47.58 -23.28 23.40
C ASN A 9 -46.45 -22.28 23.08
N SER A 10 -45.30 -22.41 23.73
CA SER A 10 -44.10 -21.54 23.51
C SER A 10 -43.16 -22.02 22.40
N LEU A 11 -43.68 -22.82 21.45
CA LEU A 11 -42.88 -23.34 20.34
C LEU A 11 -43.10 -22.61 19.01
N THR A 12 -43.69 -21.43 18.99
CA THR A 12 -43.84 -20.65 17.77
C THR A 12 -43.14 -19.32 17.91
N ALA A 13 -41.95 -19.23 17.41
CA ALA A 13 -41.34 -18.12 16.70
C ALA A 13 -39.81 -18.26 16.66
N TYR A 14 -39.26 -19.32 16.11
CA TYR A 14 -38.02 -19.13 15.36
C TYR A 14 -38.41 -18.31 14.15
N GLN A 15 -38.49 -16.99 14.31
CA GLN A 15 -38.44 -16.09 13.18
C GLN A 15 -37.17 -16.44 12.43
N SER A 16 -37.35 -16.95 11.22
CA SER A 16 -36.27 -17.09 10.28
C SER A 16 -35.55 -15.75 10.22
N VAL A 17 -34.35 -15.68 10.82
CA VAL A 17 -33.47 -14.50 10.68
C VAL A 17 -33.17 -14.46 9.21
N GLU A 18 -33.91 -13.65 8.45
CA GLU A 18 -33.58 -13.35 7.07
C GLU A 18 -32.14 -12.86 7.05
N LEU A 19 -31.25 -13.69 6.50
CA LEU A 19 -29.86 -13.29 6.31
C LEU A 19 -29.92 -12.02 5.45
N PRO A 20 -29.34 -10.90 5.92
CA PRO A 20 -29.39 -9.66 5.19
C PRO A 20 -28.88 -9.91 3.77
N SER A 21 -29.66 -9.50 2.77
CA SER A 21 -29.30 -9.61 1.37
C SER A 21 -27.91 -9.06 1.16
N LYS A 22 -27.07 -9.72 0.34
CA LYS A 22 -25.69 -9.27 0.12
C LYS A 22 -25.73 -7.82 -0.34
N ALA A 23 -25.25 -6.90 0.49
CA ALA A 23 -25.14 -5.51 0.12
C ALA A 23 -24.30 -5.38 -1.16
N PRO A 24 -24.69 -4.55 -2.13
CA PRO A 24 -23.94 -4.38 -3.36
C PRO A 24 -22.52 -3.91 -3.06
N LEU A 25 -21.55 -4.36 -3.86
CA LEU A 25 -20.12 -4.03 -3.67
C LEU A 25 -19.91 -2.51 -3.57
N LEU A 26 -20.56 -1.75 -4.43
CA LEU A 26 -20.63 -0.30 -4.39
C LEU A 26 -22.09 0.15 -4.58
N THR A 27 -22.45 1.30 -3.97
CA THR A 27 -23.71 1.98 -4.28
C THR A 27 -23.69 2.54 -5.70
N ARG A 28 -24.84 2.92 -6.27
CA ARG A 28 -24.90 3.54 -7.62
C ARG A 28 -23.96 4.75 -7.71
N THR A 29 -23.98 5.63 -6.72
CA THR A 29 -23.05 6.77 -6.63
C THR A 29 -21.58 6.31 -6.51
N GLY A 30 -21.31 5.25 -5.75
CA GLY A 30 -19.96 4.69 -5.65
C GLY A 30 -19.42 4.15 -6.98
N TRP A 31 -20.28 3.50 -7.77
CA TRP A 31 -19.94 3.06 -9.12
C TRP A 31 -19.69 4.25 -10.07
N SER A 32 -20.48 5.33 -9.97
CA SER A 32 -20.25 6.54 -10.78
C SER A 32 -18.88 7.16 -10.48
N PHE A 33 -18.49 7.29 -9.20
CA PHE A 33 -17.17 7.79 -8.83
C PHE A 33 -16.04 6.86 -9.26
N PHE A 34 -16.24 5.54 -9.16
CA PHE A 34 -15.26 4.57 -9.63
C PHE A 34 -15.04 4.67 -11.15
N MET A 35 -16.11 4.75 -11.92
CA MET A 35 -16.05 4.92 -13.39
C MET A 35 -15.42 6.25 -13.77
N LEU A 36 -15.73 7.34 -13.04
CA LEU A 36 -15.08 8.63 -13.25
C LEU A 36 -13.55 8.53 -13.03
N ALA A 37 -13.11 7.87 -11.94
CA ALA A 37 -11.70 7.65 -11.68
C ALA A 37 -11.04 6.77 -12.76
N LEU A 38 -11.71 5.73 -13.23
CA LEU A 38 -11.24 4.87 -14.31
C LEU A 38 -11.07 5.67 -15.62
N ILE A 39 -12.05 6.49 -15.97
CA ILE A 39 -12.00 7.37 -17.16
C ILE A 39 -10.85 8.39 -17.01
N ALA A 40 -10.71 9.00 -15.83
CA ALA A 40 -9.64 9.96 -15.55
C ALA A 40 -8.25 9.34 -15.77
N VAL A 41 -8.03 8.12 -15.29
CA VAL A 41 -6.75 7.40 -15.41
C VAL A 41 -6.51 6.88 -16.83
N CYS A 42 -7.50 6.23 -17.44
CA CYS A 42 -7.32 5.51 -18.70
C CYS A 42 -7.54 6.37 -19.96
N ALA A 43 -8.28 7.46 -19.85
CA ALA A 43 -8.61 8.30 -21.00
C ALA A 43 -8.13 9.75 -20.84
N VAL A 44 -8.50 10.43 -19.75
CA VAL A 44 -8.21 11.87 -19.60
C VAL A 44 -6.71 12.12 -19.46
N ALA A 45 -6.01 11.39 -18.58
CA ALA A 45 -4.57 11.59 -18.39
C ALA A 45 -3.74 11.29 -19.67
N PRO A 46 -3.96 10.16 -20.39
CA PRO A 46 -3.30 9.92 -21.68
C PRO A 46 -3.61 11.01 -22.72
N LEU A 47 -4.86 11.45 -22.81
CA LEU A 47 -5.26 12.51 -23.74
C LEU A 47 -4.53 13.82 -23.45
N LEU A 48 -4.45 14.23 -22.19
CA LEU A 48 -3.81 15.48 -21.78
C LEU A 48 -2.27 15.43 -21.91
N ASN A 49 -1.63 14.26 -21.83
CA ASN A 49 -0.18 14.15 -21.90
C ASN A 49 0.32 13.82 -23.32
N LEU A 50 -0.31 12.87 -24.03
CA LEU A 50 0.19 12.34 -25.29
C LEU A 50 -0.38 13.06 -26.53
N TRP A 51 -1.62 13.55 -26.45
CA TRP A 51 -2.32 14.10 -27.62
C TRP A 51 -2.36 15.62 -27.62
N LEU A 52 -2.35 16.28 -26.46
CA LEU A 52 -2.32 17.74 -26.42
C LEU A 52 -0.91 18.27 -26.71
N PRO A 53 -0.78 19.33 -27.55
CA PRO A 53 0.51 20.00 -27.77
C PRO A 53 1.07 20.57 -26.45
N GLN A 54 2.39 20.58 -26.33
CA GLN A 54 3.07 21.11 -25.12
C GLN A 54 2.81 22.61 -24.90
N SER A 55 2.41 23.34 -25.94
CA SER A 55 2.03 24.75 -25.85
C SER A 55 0.63 24.99 -25.25
N SER A 56 -0.18 23.94 -25.09
CA SER A 56 -1.52 24.06 -24.51
C SER A 56 -1.45 24.26 -23.01
N PRO A 57 -2.26 25.18 -22.41
CA PRO A 57 -2.33 25.38 -20.97
C PRO A 57 -2.89 24.16 -20.21
N TYR A 58 -3.53 23.22 -20.92
CA TYR A 58 -4.08 21.97 -20.34
C TYR A 58 -3.14 20.78 -20.55
N HIS A 59 -1.97 20.96 -21.17
CA HIS A 59 -1.01 19.87 -21.34
C HIS A 59 -0.48 19.38 -20.00
N MET A 60 -0.68 18.10 -19.70
CA MET A 60 -0.12 17.46 -18.51
C MET A 60 1.36 17.13 -18.77
N SER A 61 2.28 17.76 -18.04
CA SER A 61 3.71 17.47 -18.17
C SER A 61 4.06 16.04 -17.78
N THR A 62 5.11 15.48 -18.38
CA THR A 62 5.61 14.13 -18.04
C THR A 62 6.04 14.04 -16.56
N TYR A 63 6.50 15.16 -15.98
CA TYR A 63 6.77 15.27 -14.55
C TYR A 63 5.51 15.08 -13.72
N ALA A 64 4.40 15.72 -14.09
CA ALA A 64 3.12 15.58 -13.39
C ALA A 64 2.60 14.14 -13.45
N VAL A 65 2.77 13.46 -14.61
CA VAL A 65 2.42 12.03 -14.77
C VAL A 65 3.24 11.17 -13.80
N ALA A 66 4.55 11.35 -13.74
CA ALA A 66 5.43 10.61 -12.84
C ALA A 66 5.12 10.88 -11.36
N LEU A 67 4.86 12.15 -11.00
CA LEU A 67 4.49 12.55 -9.63
C LEU A 67 3.16 11.93 -9.21
N LEU A 68 2.12 12.00 -10.05
CA LEU A 68 0.82 11.39 -9.76
C LEU A 68 0.92 9.87 -9.69
N GLY A 69 1.72 9.24 -10.56
CA GLY A 69 2.01 7.81 -10.50
C GLY A 69 2.68 7.40 -9.18
N LYS A 70 3.68 8.16 -8.73
CA LYS A 70 4.31 8.01 -7.43
C LYS A 70 3.28 8.11 -6.29
N ILE A 71 2.42 9.13 -6.31
CA ILE A 71 1.37 9.32 -5.28
C ILE A 71 0.37 8.16 -5.30
N MET A 72 0.02 7.61 -6.47
CA MET A 72 -0.85 6.43 -6.55
C MET A 72 -0.20 5.18 -5.92
N CYS A 73 1.12 4.98 -6.07
CA CYS A 73 1.83 3.91 -5.36
C CYS A 73 1.73 4.09 -3.83
N TYR A 74 1.90 5.31 -3.34
CA TYR A 74 1.70 5.63 -1.92
C TYR A 74 0.24 5.46 -1.47
N ALA A 75 -0.73 5.76 -2.33
CA ALA A 75 -2.15 5.51 -2.05
C ALA A 75 -2.47 4.01 -1.90
N ILE A 76 -1.79 3.13 -2.67
CA ILE A 76 -1.88 1.68 -2.46
C ILE A 76 -1.34 1.29 -1.08
N CYS A 77 -0.20 1.85 -0.64
CA CYS A 77 0.34 1.60 0.70
C CYS A 77 -0.58 2.11 1.81
N ALA A 78 -1.19 3.29 1.63
CA ALA A 78 -2.15 3.84 2.58
C ALA A 78 -3.41 2.98 2.68
N LEU A 79 -3.91 2.47 1.55
CA LEU A 79 -5.03 1.52 1.50
C LEU A 79 -4.69 0.20 2.20
N ALA A 80 -3.48 -0.34 1.98
CA ALA A 80 -2.96 -1.54 2.63
C ALA A 80 -2.84 -1.35 4.15
N MET A 81 -2.37 -0.18 4.59
CA MET A 81 -2.32 0.19 6.01
C MET A 81 -3.73 0.25 6.63
N ASP A 82 -4.71 0.78 5.91
CA ASP A 82 -6.08 0.87 6.41
C ASP A 82 -6.72 -0.51 6.59
N LEU A 83 -6.41 -1.47 5.73
CA LEU A 83 -6.91 -2.84 5.89
C LEU A 83 -6.50 -3.46 7.22
N ILE A 84 -5.29 -3.20 7.68
CA ILE A 84 -4.85 -3.73 8.98
C ILE A 84 -5.19 -2.78 10.11
N TRP A 85 -4.89 -1.49 10.02
CA TRP A 85 -5.12 -0.57 11.12
C TRP A 85 -6.60 -0.21 11.28
N GLY A 86 -7.28 0.11 10.19
CA GLY A 86 -8.68 0.51 10.21
C GLY A 86 -9.64 -0.62 10.60
N TYR A 87 -9.39 -1.83 10.09
CA TYR A 87 -10.33 -2.95 10.26
C TYR A 87 -9.93 -3.97 11.33
N THR A 88 -8.67 -4.03 11.77
CA THR A 88 -8.25 -4.89 12.88
C THR A 88 -7.77 -4.14 14.11
N GLY A 89 -7.60 -2.82 14.01
CA GLY A 89 -7.06 -1.99 15.09
C GLY A 89 -5.55 -2.13 15.31
N ILE A 90 -4.84 -2.88 14.48
CA ILE A 90 -3.41 -3.14 14.62
C ILE A 90 -2.64 -2.08 13.83
N LEU A 91 -2.00 -1.15 14.51
CA LEU A 91 -1.08 -0.19 13.87
C LEU A 91 0.27 -0.88 13.62
N SER A 92 0.70 -0.90 12.36
CA SER A 92 2.02 -1.35 11.97
C SER A 92 2.86 -0.20 11.46
N LEU A 93 4.09 -0.11 11.91
CA LEU A 93 5.10 0.83 11.39
C LEU A 93 6.17 0.10 10.57
N GLY A 94 5.78 -1.01 9.94
CA GLY A 94 6.66 -1.86 9.13
C GLY A 94 6.33 -1.91 7.65
N HIS A 95 5.33 -1.17 7.17
CA HIS A 95 4.87 -1.24 5.79
C HIS A 95 5.91 -0.72 4.78
N GLY A 96 6.79 0.19 5.19
CA GLY A 96 7.94 0.64 4.39
C GLY A 96 8.89 -0.51 4.01
N LEU A 97 9.05 -1.51 4.88
CA LEU A 97 9.85 -2.71 4.56
C LEU A 97 9.29 -3.47 3.36
N PHE A 98 7.99 -3.77 3.38
CA PHE A 98 7.36 -4.55 2.31
C PHE A 98 7.33 -3.78 0.98
N PHE A 99 7.11 -2.47 1.06
CA PHE A 99 7.23 -1.57 -0.09
C PHE A 99 8.63 -1.62 -0.69
N ALA A 100 9.65 -1.46 0.13
CA ALA A 100 11.02 -1.49 -0.34
C ALA A 100 11.43 -2.86 -0.89
N ILE A 101 11.06 -3.98 -0.24
CA ILE A 101 11.36 -5.34 -0.75
C ILE A 101 10.79 -5.51 -2.16
N GLY A 102 9.51 -5.16 -2.39
CA GLY A 102 8.92 -5.22 -3.72
C GLY A 102 9.64 -4.33 -4.74
N GLY A 103 10.02 -3.12 -4.29
CA GLY A 103 10.82 -2.19 -5.07
C GLY A 103 12.20 -2.75 -5.44
N TYR A 104 12.91 -3.37 -4.50
CA TYR A 104 14.22 -3.98 -4.75
C TYR A 104 14.15 -5.18 -5.70
N VAL A 105 13.11 -6.00 -5.60
CA VAL A 105 12.90 -7.13 -6.53
C VAL A 105 12.70 -6.62 -7.96
N MET A 106 11.84 -5.61 -8.16
CA MET A 106 11.66 -4.98 -9.48
C MET A 106 12.93 -4.24 -9.90
N GLY A 107 13.57 -3.52 -8.98
CA GLY A 107 14.80 -2.75 -9.25
C GLY A 107 15.93 -3.64 -9.75
N MET A 108 16.14 -4.82 -9.17
CA MET A 108 17.16 -5.75 -9.63
C MET A 108 16.85 -6.28 -11.05
N TYR A 109 15.60 -6.59 -11.35
CA TYR A 109 15.20 -6.93 -12.71
C TYR A 109 15.57 -5.81 -13.71
N LEU A 110 15.23 -4.56 -13.37
CA LEU A 110 15.54 -3.41 -14.22
C LEU A 110 17.05 -3.17 -14.34
N MET A 111 17.83 -3.36 -13.28
CA MET A 111 19.30 -3.29 -13.32
C MET A 111 19.90 -4.33 -14.28
N ARG A 112 19.38 -5.55 -14.28
CA ARG A 112 19.83 -6.61 -15.17
C ARG A 112 19.45 -6.36 -16.64
N GLN A 113 18.33 -5.66 -16.89
CA GLN A 113 17.93 -5.25 -18.24
C GLN A 113 18.87 -4.20 -18.85
N ILE A 114 19.74 -3.55 -18.05
CA ILE A 114 20.76 -2.64 -18.58
C ILE A 114 21.79 -3.41 -19.41
N GLY A 115 22.23 -4.57 -18.92
CA GLY A 115 23.17 -5.44 -19.61
C GLY A 115 24.44 -4.69 -20.04
N LEU A 116 24.86 -4.88 -21.29
CA LEU A 116 26.05 -4.27 -21.84
C LEU A 116 25.95 -2.75 -22.12
N ASP A 117 24.76 -2.14 -21.96
CA ASP A 117 24.56 -0.69 -22.09
C ASP A 117 24.96 0.09 -20.81
N GLY A 118 25.43 -0.62 -19.78
CA GLY A 118 25.97 -0.03 -18.55
C GLY A 118 27.34 0.61 -18.77
N ASN A 119 27.80 1.39 -17.78
CA ASN A 119 29.07 2.08 -17.82
C ASN A 119 30.28 1.10 -17.93
N TYR A 120 30.16 -0.06 -17.29
CA TYR A 120 31.23 -1.09 -17.28
C TYR A 120 31.05 -2.16 -18.37
N LYS A 121 30.01 -2.06 -19.22
CA LYS A 121 29.74 -3.02 -20.32
C LYS A 121 29.77 -4.48 -19.84
N SER A 122 29.20 -4.76 -18.72
CA SER A 122 29.14 -6.07 -18.07
C SER A 122 27.71 -6.61 -18.04
N THR A 123 27.57 -7.92 -17.91
CA THR A 123 26.28 -8.57 -17.64
C THR A 123 25.84 -8.43 -16.17
N LEU A 124 26.80 -8.06 -15.30
CA LEU A 124 26.51 -7.73 -13.91
C LEU A 124 26.09 -6.25 -13.80
N PRO A 125 25.18 -5.92 -12.84
CA PRO A 125 24.85 -4.53 -12.53
C PRO A 125 26.10 -3.68 -12.24
N ASP A 126 26.12 -2.44 -12.73
CA ASP A 126 27.28 -1.55 -12.64
C ASP A 126 27.79 -1.36 -11.20
N PHE A 127 26.90 -1.28 -10.21
CA PHE A 127 27.32 -1.15 -8.81
C PHE A 127 28.03 -2.39 -8.27
N MET A 128 27.71 -3.59 -8.79
CA MET A 128 28.40 -4.83 -8.41
C MET A 128 29.78 -4.88 -9.04
N VAL A 129 29.92 -4.46 -10.29
CA VAL A 129 31.23 -4.35 -10.96
C VAL A 129 32.12 -3.34 -10.23
N PHE A 130 31.57 -2.19 -9.83
CA PHE A 130 32.27 -1.17 -9.05
C PHE A 130 32.78 -1.72 -7.69
N LEU A 131 32.02 -2.63 -7.06
CA LEU A 131 32.37 -3.28 -5.80
C LEU A 131 33.22 -4.58 -6.01
N ASP A 132 33.75 -4.80 -7.22
CA ASP A 132 34.60 -5.95 -7.60
C ASP A 132 33.92 -7.33 -7.45
N TRP A 133 32.58 -7.37 -7.58
CA TRP A 133 31.85 -8.64 -7.61
C TRP A 133 32.13 -9.37 -8.92
N LYS A 134 32.44 -10.66 -8.84
CA LYS A 134 32.72 -11.51 -10.01
C LYS A 134 31.50 -12.30 -10.48
N VAL A 135 30.59 -12.59 -9.58
CA VAL A 135 29.38 -13.40 -9.83
C VAL A 135 28.16 -12.77 -9.18
N LEU A 136 27.00 -13.01 -9.77
CA LEU A 136 25.74 -12.58 -9.21
C LEU A 136 25.41 -13.38 -7.94
N PRO A 137 25.02 -12.76 -6.82
CA PRO A 137 24.57 -13.47 -5.63
C PRO A 137 23.37 -14.37 -5.93
N TRP A 138 23.31 -15.53 -5.24
CA TRP A 138 22.29 -16.55 -5.47
C TRP A 138 20.85 -16.04 -5.36
N HIS A 139 20.59 -15.09 -4.47
CA HIS A 139 19.25 -14.52 -4.26
C HIS A 139 18.76 -13.62 -5.41
N TRP A 140 19.66 -13.24 -6.33
CA TRP A 140 19.32 -12.46 -7.53
C TRP A 140 19.27 -13.28 -8.82
N THR A 141 19.54 -14.58 -8.78
CA THR A 141 19.60 -15.44 -9.99
C THR A 141 18.29 -15.44 -10.77
N PHE A 142 17.16 -15.38 -10.10
CA PHE A 142 15.81 -15.39 -10.72
C PHE A 142 15.36 -14.04 -11.27
N SER A 143 16.09 -12.96 -11.03
CA SER A 143 15.72 -11.59 -11.44
C SER A 143 15.92 -11.31 -12.93
N ASP A 144 16.27 -12.30 -13.76
CA ASP A 144 16.39 -12.18 -15.21
C ASP A 144 15.02 -12.27 -15.91
N SER A 145 14.17 -13.15 -15.41
CA SER A 145 12.83 -13.36 -15.95
C SER A 145 11.83 -12.38 -15.37
N PHE A 146 11.08 -11.67 -16.23
CA PHE A 146 9.99 -10.78 -15.78
C PHE A 146 8.89 -11.53 -15.02
N ILE A 147 8.53 -12.74 -15.48
CA ILE A 147 7.51 -13.58 -14.81
C ILE A 147 7.98 -13.99 -13.42
N ALA A 148 9.23 -14.44 -13.29
CA ALA A 148 9.82 -14.78 -11.98
C ALA A 148 9.84 -13.54 -11.06
N THR A 149 10.19 -12.38 -11.60
CA THR A 149 10.16 -11.11 -10.85
C THR A 149 8.76 -10.79 -10.33
N LEU A 150 7.72 -10.92 -11.16
CA LEU A 150 6.33 -10.71 -10.72
C LEU A 150 5.92 -11.66 -9.59
N LEU A 151 6.33 -12.92 -9.67
CA LEU A 151 6.08 -13.89 -8.59
C LEU A 151 6.83 -13.51 -7.31
N LEU A 152 8.09 -13.11 -7.42
CA LEU A 152 8.89 -12.70 -6.25
C LEU A 152 8.38 -11.42 -5.60
N ILE A 153 7.82 -10.47 -6.34
CA ILE A 153 7.17 -9.26 -5.81
C ILE A 153 6.01 -9.61 -4.85
N VAL A 154 5.34 -10.71 -5.08
CA VAL A 154 4.26 -11.20 -4.21
C VAL A 154 4.80 -12.12 -3.12
N LEU A 155 5.65 -13.08 -3.49
CA LEU A 155 6.10 -14.14 -2.59
C LEU A 155 7.05 -13.63 -1.50
N VAL A 156 8.01 -12.76 -1.84
CA VAL A 156 9.05 -12.34 -0.87
C VAL A 156 8.46 -11.46 0.24
N PRO A 157 7.74 -10.35 -0.06
CA PRO A 157 7.06 -9.58 0.99
C PRO A 157 6.05 -10.42 1.76
N GLY A 158 5.29 -11.30 1.06
CA GLY A 158 4.32 -12.19 1.66
C GLY A 158 4.94 -13.17 2.64
N LEU A 159 6.07 -13.80 2.27
CA LEU A 159 6.78 -14.75 3.13
C LEU A 159 7.39 -14.07 4.36
N VAL A 160 8.04 -12.91 4.18
CA VAL A 160 8.59 -12.12 5.29
C VAL A 160 7.48 -11.71 6.24
N ALA A 161 6.35 -11.23 5.71
CA ALA A 161 5.18 -10.87 6.50
C ALA A 161 4.59 -12.09 7.22
N PHE A 162 4.48 -13.24 6.54
CA PHE A 162 3.96 -14.47 7.13
C PHE A 162 4.82 -14.94 8.30
N VAL A 163 6.13 -15.05 8.10
CA VAL A 163 7.06 -15.53 9.14
C VAL A 163 7.03 -14.59 10.35
N PHE A 164 7.24 -13.31 10.14
CA PHE A 164 7.23 -12.32 11.22
C PHE A 164 5.86 -12.27 11.92
N GLY A 165 4.77 -12.16 11.12
CA GLY A 165 3.41 -12.06 11.64
C GLY A 165 2.99 -13.29 12.44
N TYR A 166 3.38 -14.49 11.98
CA TYR A 166 3.09 -15.74 12.71
C TYR A 166 3.68 -15.72 14.12
N PHE A 167 4.95 -15.39 14.27
CA PHE A 167 5.59 -15.33 15.60
C PHE A 167 5.02 -14.19 16.45
N ALA A 168 4.82 -13.00 15.88
CA ALA A 168 4.31 -11.85 16.58
C ALA A 168 2.87 -12.06 17.10
N PHE A 169 1.97 -12.59 16.27
CA PHE A 169 0.57 -12.82 16.67
C PHE A 169 0.43 -14.04 17.57
N ARG A 170 1.26 -15.08 17.38
CA ARG A 170 1.31 -16.25 18.27
C ARG A 170 1.78 -15.88 19.67
N SER A 171 2.71 -14.94 19.79
CA SER A 171 3.19 -14.40 21.07
C SER A 171 2.21 -13.40 21.71
N ARG A 172 1.01 -13.22 21.13
CA ARG A 172 -0.05 -12.33 21.60
C ARG A 172 0.39 -10.87 21.78
N ILE A 173 1.38 -10.44 21.01
CA ILE A 173 1.85 -9.05 21.00
C ILE A 173 0.72 -8.16 20.44
N LYS A 174 0.37 -7.09 21.16
CA LYS A 174 -0.76 -6.22 20.83
C LYS A 174 -0.40 -4.73 20.98
N GLY A 175 -1.22 -3.88 20.34
CA GLY A 175 -1.16 -2.43 20.51
C GLY A 175 0.19 -1.84 20.15
N VAL A 176 0.70 -0.96 20.99
CA VAL A 176 1.94 -0.19 20.76
C VAL A 176 3.17 -1.10 20.62
N TYR A 177 3.21 -2.22 21.33
CA TYR A 177 4.34 -3.16 21.23
C TYR A 177 4.48 -3.75 19.81
N PHE A 178 3.36 -4.02 19.13
CA PHE A 178 3.41 -4.48 17.75
C PHE A 178 3.97 -3.40 16.81
N SER A 179 3.57 -2.14 17.00
CA SER A 179 4.11 -1.01 16.24
C SER A 179 5.63 -0.86 16.42
N ILE A 180 6.11 -0.95 17.66
CA ILE A 180 7.54 -0.83 17.98
C ILE A 180 8.34 -1.97 17.34
N ILE A 181 7.87 -3.22 17.43
CA ILE A 181 8.60 -4.38 16.89
C ILE A 181 8.61 -4.33 15.35
N THR A 182 7.51 -3.93 14.71
CA THR A 182 7.48 -3.78 13.24
C THR A 182 8.40 -2.65 12.77
N GLN A 183 8.52 -1.57 13.54
CA GLN A 183 9.46 -0.49 13.26
C GLN A 183 10.91 -0.95 13.44
N ALA A 184 11.20 -1.70 14.50
CA ALA A 184 12.53 -2.27 14.74
C ALA A 184 12.93 -3.24 13.61
N LEU A 185 12.00 -4.09 13.15
CA LEU A 185 12.23 -4.98 11.99
C LEU A 185 12.61 -4.17 10.75
N THR A 186 11.86 -3.12 10.46
CA THR A 186 12.09 -2.27 9.28
C THR A 186 13.45 -1.58 9.36
N PHE A 187 13.80 -1.05 10.53
CA PHE A 187 15.09 -0.41 10.76
C PHE A 187 16.26 -1.40 10.65
N ALA A 188 16.12 -2.61 11.20
CA ALA A 188 17.12 -3.66 11.07
C ALA A 188 17.33 -4.08 9.61
N ALA A 189 16.24 -4.22 8.85
CA ALA A 189 16.32 -4.51 7.41
C ALA A 189 16.99 -3.35 6.65
N MET A 190 16.66 -2.09 6.97
CA MET A 190 17.31 -0.93 6.38
C MET A 190 18.83 -0.97 6.57
N LEU A 191 19.29 -1.25 7.80
CA LEU A 191 20.73 -1.37 8.12
C LEU A 191 21.40 -2.52 7.34
N LEU A 192 20.70 -3.65 7.15
CA LEU A 192 21.18 -4.77 6.36
C LEU A 192 21.37 -4.35 4.88
N PHE A 193 20.42 -3.62 4.31
CA PHE A 193 20.45 -3.19 2.93
C PHE A 193 21.47 -2.06 2.66
N PHE A 194 21.84 -1.30 3.69
CA PHE A 194 22.93 -0.33 3.60
C PHE A 194 24.32 -0.96 3.43
N ARG A 195 24.46 -2.24 3.77
CA ARG A 195 25.75 -2.93 3.63
C ARG A 195 26.01 -3.29 2.17
N ASN A 196 27.17 -2.89 1.67
CA ASN A 196 27.59 -3.18 0.30
C ASN A 196 27.75 -4.69 0.02
N GLU A 197 28.14 -5.44 1.05
CA GLU A 197 28.39 -6.88 0.96
C GLU A 197 27.12 -7.72 0.76
N THR A 198 25.95 -7.12 0.90
CA THR A 198 24.67 -7.83 0.76
C THR A 198 24.12 -7.84 -0.66
N GLY A 199 24.71 -7.04 -1.58
CA GLY A 199 24.27 -6.99 -2.98
C GLY A 199 22.99 -6.19 -3.22
N PHE A 200 22.65 -5.25 -2.30
CA PHE A 200 21.51 -4.35 -2.42
C PHE A 200 21.89 -2.92 -2.83
N GLY A 201 23.13 -2.70 -3.29
CA GLY A 201 23.59 -1.39 -3.76
C GLY A 201 23.96 -0.39 -2.66
N GLY A 202 23.95 -0.79 -1.39
CA GLY A 202 24.34 0.03 -0.25
C GLY A 202 23.56 1.34 -0.16
N ASN A 203 24.25 2.45 0.16
CA ASN A 203 23.61 3.75 0.34
C ASN A 203 22.94 4.29 -0.93
N ASN A 204 23.52 4.01 -2.10
CA ASN A 204 23.01 4.52 -3.38
C ASN A 204 21.79 3.71 -3.87
N GLY A 205 21.65 2.46 -3.43
CA GLY A 205 20.59 1.56 -3.90
C GLY A 205 20.74 1.23 -5.39
N PHE A 206 19.60 1.10 -6.08
CA PHE A 206 19.53 0.83 -7.53
C PHE A 206 18.98 2.04 -8.26
N THR A 207 19.68 2.46 -9.33
CA THR A 207 19.39 3.65 -10.13
C THR A 207 19.63 3.37 -11.61
N ASP A 208 19.42 4.38 -12.46
CA ASP A 208 19.74 4.36 -13.91
C ASP A 208 18.98 3.30 -14.70
N PHE A 209 17.76 2.99 -14.33
CA PHE A 209 16.92 2.05 -15.07
C PHE A 209 16.65 2.53 -16.48
N LYS A 210 17.05 1.74 -17.48
CA LYS A 210 16.96 2.14 -18.90
C LYS A 210 15.73 1.59 -19.58
N ARG A 211 15.42 0.32 -19.34
CA ARG A 211 14.34 -0.38 -20.07
C ARG A 211 13.59 -1.38 -19.19
N ILE A 212 12.35 -1.67 -19.59
CA ILE A 212 11.52 -2.75 -19.08
C ILE A 212 10.93 -3.49 -20.27
N LEU A 213 11.09 -4.83 -20.34
CA LEU A 213 10.68 -5.64 -21.49
C LEU A 213 11.17 -5.04 -22.83
N ASP A 214 12.45 -4.66 -22.89
CA ASP A 214 13.11 -3.99 -24.01
C ASP A 214 12.57 -2.61 -24.41
N LEU A 215 11.54 -2.10 -23.72
CA LEU A 215 10.98 -0.78 -23.95
C LEU A 215 11.70 0.27 -23.08
N PRO A 216 12.17 1.40 -23.65
CA PRO A 216 12.85 2.43 -22.88
C PRO A 216 11.87 3.15 -21.94
N ILE A 217 12.23 3.21 -20.64
CA ILE A 217 11.39 3.80 -19.58
C ILE A 217 11.25 5.32 -19.74
N ALA A 218 12.25 5.97 -20.33
CA ALA A 218 12.28 7.43 -20.48
C ALA A 218 11.23 7.97 -21.46
N THR A 219 10.65 7.13 -22.32
CA THR A 219 9.66 7.57 -23.32
C THR A 219 8.35 8.00 -22.66
N PRO A 220 7.70 9.08 -23.17
CA PRO A 220 6.39 9.53 -22.64
C PRO A 220 5.34 8.42 -22.67
N ASN A 221 5.31 7.60 -23.72
CA ASN A 221 4.37 6.48 -23.84
C ASN A 221 4.58 5.45 -22.73
N MET A 222 5.82 5.09 -22.41
CA MET A 222 6.10 4.12 -21.36
C MET A 222 5.75 4.68 -19.97
N ARG A 223 6.07 5.94 -19.69
CA ARG A 223 5.70 6.61 -18.45
C ARG A 223 4.18 6.66 -18.28
N MET A 224 3.45 6.95 -19.36
CA MET A 224 1.98 6.92 -19.34
C MET A 224 1.46 5.51 -19.13
N THR A 225 2.04 4.49 -19.75
CA THR A 225 1.67 3.09 -19.53
C THR A 225 1.83 2.68 -18.07
N LEU A 226 2.97 3.04 -17.45
CA LEU A 226 3.22 2.79 -16.03
C LEU A 226 2.22 3.53 -15.13
N PHE A 227 1.88 4.76 -15.46
CA PHE A 227 0.85 5.54 -14.76
C PHE A 227 -0.51 4.85 -14.82
N VAL A 228 -0.97 4.48 -16.02
CA VAL A 228 -2.25 3.78 -16.22
C VAL A 228 -2.26 2.44 -15.47
N LEU A 229 -1.19 1.65 -15.59
CA LEU A 229 -1.05 0.37 -14.88
C LEU A 229 -1.15 0.55 -13.36
N THR A 230 -0.49 1.58 -12.82
CA THR A 230 -0.56 1.89 -11.37
C THR A 230 -1.95 2.31 -10.95
N GLY A 231 -2.62 3.15 -11.75
CA GLY A 231 -4.00 3.56 -11.50
C GLY A 231 -4.98 2.40 -11.55
N LEU A 232 -4.85 1.50 -12.53
CA LEU A 232 -5.65 0.28 -12.61
C LEU A 232 -5.40 -0.66 -11.43
N THR A 233 -4.14 -0.78 -10.99
CA THR A 233 -3.78 -1.57 -9.80
C THR A 233 -4.40 -0.98 -8.53
N LEU A 234 -4.34 0.34 -8.34
CA LEU A 234 -4.99 1.03 -7.22
C LEU A 234 -6.50 0.80 -7.21
N LEU A 235 -7.16 0.96 -8.36
CA LEU A 235 -8.61 0.73 -8.50
C LEU A 235 -8.95 -0.75 -8.26
N GLY A 236 -8.14 -1.68 -8.77
CA GLY A 236 -8.30 -3.12 -8.52
C GLY A 236 -8.15 -3.47 -7.04
N PHE A 237 -7.13 -2.96 -6.37
CA PHE A 237 -6.95 -3.16 -4.93
C PHE A 237 -8.04 -2.50 -4.09
N PHE A 238 -8.57 -1.36 -4.52
CA PHE A 238 -9.72 -0.75 -3.87
C PHE A 238 -10.97 -1.66 -3.94
N LEU A 239 -11.29 -2.22 -5.12
CA LEU A 239 -12.40 -3.16 -5.26
C LEU A 239 -12.17 -4.44 -4.46
N PHE A 240 -10.96 -4.99 -4.50
CA PHE A 240 -10.57 -6.16 -3.72
C PHE A 240 -10.71 -5.90 -2.21
N ALA A 241 -10.20 -4.79 -1.71
CA ALA A 241 -10.31 -4.39 -0.32
C ALA A 241 -11.79 -4.20 0.10
N ARG A 242 -12.59 -3.60 -0.78
CA ARG A 242 -14.03 -3.42 -0.56
C ARG A 242 -14.75 -4.76 -0.46
N TRP A 243 -14.47 -5.68 -1.39
CA TRP A 243 -15.01 -7.03 -1.36
C TRP A 243 -14.59 -7.77 -0.09
N LEU A 244 -13.32 -7.70 0.28
CA LEU A 244 -12.78 -8.36 1.47
C LEU A 244 -13.46 -7.88 2.75
N VAL A 245 -13.60 -6.57 2.91
CA VAL A 245 -14.20 -5.95 4.10
C VAL A 245 -15.71 -6.28 4.22
N GLN A 246 -16.43 -6.39 3.10
CA GLN A 246 -17.85 -6.76 3.09
C GLN A 246 -18.10 -8.26 3.32
N SER A 247 -17.08 -9.09 3.15
CA SER A 247 -17.16 -10.54 3.32
C SER A 247 -17.37 -10.94 4.78
N LYS A 248 -17.63 -12.23 5.02
CA LYS A 248 -17.64 -12.80 6.38
C LYS A 248 -16.30 -12.58 7.08
N PHE A 249 -15.20 -12.72 6.33
CA PHE A 249 -13.84 -12.47 6.82
C PHE A 249 -13.69 -11.03 7.36
N GLY A 250 -14.10 -10.02 6.60
CA GLY A 250 -14.03 -8.61 7.01
C GLY A 250 -14.86 -8.29 8.25
N ARG A 251 -16.03 -8.93 8.40
CA ARG A 251 -16.85 -8.78 9.62
C ARG A 251 -16.18 -9.37 10.85
N VAL A 252 -15.50 -10.51 10.71
CA VAL A 252 -14.72 -11.10 11.81
C VAL A 252 -13.52 -10.23 12.17
N LEU A 253 -12.84 -9.61 11.18
CA LEU A 253 -11.77 -8.64 11.47
C LEU A 253 -12.25 -7.46 12.31
N GLN A 254 -13.40 -6.88 11.97
CA GLN A 254 -14.01 -5.79 12.76
C GLN A 254 -14.37 -6.24 14.16
N ALA A 255 -14.95 -7.44 14.30
CA ALA A 255 -15.26 -8.03 15.61
C ALA A 255 -13.99 -8.25 16.46
N ILE A 256 -12.87 -8.68 15.84
CA ILE A 256 -11.56 -8.80 16.50
C ILE A 256 -11.06 -7.42 16.96
N ARG A 257 -11.22 -6.37 16.14
CA ARG A 257 -10.85 -5.00 16.50
C ARG A 257 -11.62 -4.51 17.72
N ASP A 258 -12.93 -4.76 17.75
CA ASP A 258 -13.82 -4.21 18.77
C ASP A 258 -13.78 -5.03 20.08
N ALA A 259 -13.67 -6.37 19.98
CA ALA A 259 -13.67 -7.24 21.16
C ALA A 259 -13.03 -8.62 20.88
N GLU A 260 -11.71 -8.68 20.73
CA GLU A 260 -10.96 -9.90 20.39
C GLU A 260 -11.29 -11.08 21.32
N THR A 261 -11.41 -10.83 22.63
CA THR A 261 -11.70 -11.86 23.63
C THR A 261 -13.07 -12.51 23.38
N ARG A 262 -14.09 -11.71 23.06
CA ARG A 262 -15.44 -12.23 22.74
C ARG A 262 -15.44 -13.10 21.49
N VAL A 263 -14.66 -12.73 20.47
CA VAL A 263 -14.48 -13.52 19.24
C VAL A 263 -13.88 -14.89 19.54
N MET A 264 -12.88 -14.94 20.45
CA MET A 264 -12.29 -16.21 20.89
C MET A 264 -13.30 -17.10 21.61
N PHE A 265 -14.12 -16.54 22.51
CA PHE A 265 -15.18 -17.29 23.19
C PHE A 265 -16.28 -17.79 22.23
N SER A 266 -16.46 -17.16 21.08
CA SER A 266 -17.37 -17.62 20.02
C SER A 266 -16.74 -18.71 19.12
N GLY A 267 -15.56 -19.25 19.47
CA GLY A 267 -14.90 -20.35 18.76
C GLY A 267 -14.04 -19.93 17.56
N TYR A 268 -13.88 -18.64 17.28
CA TYR A 268 -12.99 -18.17 16.22
C TYR A 268 -11.54 -18.04 16.71
N ASN A 269 -10.59 -18.39 15.85
CA ASN A 269 -9.17 -18.18 16.12
C ASN A 269 -8.67 -16.86 15.50
N PRO A 270 -8.43 -15.79 16.29
CA PRO A 270 -8.00 -14.49 15.76
C PRO A 270 -6.64 -14.51 15.04
N LEU A 271 -5.76 -15.45 15.39
CA LEU A 271 -4.42 -15.54 14.81
C LEU A 271 -4.46 -15.66 13.27
N GLY A 272 -5.25 -16.60 12.76
CA GLY A 272 -5.35 -16.81 11.32
C GLY A 272 -5.89 -15.57 10.58
N TYR A 273 -6.91 -14.92 11.14
CA TYR A 273 -7.50 -13.71 10.55
C TYR A 273 -6.51 -12.54 10.52
N LYS A 274 -5.80 -12.29 11.62
CA LYS A 274 -4.78 -11.24 11.71
C LYS A 274 -3.62 -11.51 10.77
N LEU A 275 -3.13 -12.75 10.74
CA LEU A 275 -2.02 -13.15 9.88
C LEU A 275 -2.38 -12.99 8.41
N THR A 276 -3.57 -13.42 7.99
CA THR A 276 -4.00 -13.32 6.59
C THR A 276 -4.10 -11.86 6.14
N ILE A 277 -4.74 -10.98 6.91
CA ILE A 277 -4.86 -9.57 6.53
C ILE A 277 -3.51 -8.85 6.55
N TRP A 278 -2.61 -9.24 7.47
CA TRP A 278 -1.24 -8.74 7.53
C TRP A 278 -0.45 -9.10 6.28
N VAL A 279 -0.50 -10.36 5.85
CA VAL A 279 0.17 -10.83 4.62
C VAL A 279 -0.40 -10.15 3.38
N ILE A 280 -1.74 -10.03 3.27
CA ILE A 280 -2.39 -9.32 2.16
C ILE A 280 -1.90 -7.86 2.09
N SER A 281 -1.88 -7.16 3.22
CA SER A 281 -1.44 -5.77 3.29
C SER A 281 0.05 -5.62 2.90
N ALA A 282 0.90 -6.55 3.34
CA ALA A 282 2.31 -6.57 2.96
C ALA A 282 2.53 -6.80 1.46
N VAL A 283 1.80 -7.74 0.86
CA VAL A 283 1.83 -7.99 -0.59
C VAL A 283 1.38 -6.78 -1.38
N MET A 284 0.30 -6.11 -0.95
CA MET A 284 -0.15 -4.86 -1.59
C MET A 284 0.95 -3.78 -1.57
N CYS A 285 1.65 -3.62 -0.44
CA CYS A 285 2.80 -2.71 -0.36
C CYS A 285 3.96 -3.16 -1.26
N GLY A 286 4.25 -4.45 -1.36
CA GLY A 286 5.27 -4.98 -2.27
C GLY A 286 4.97 -4.66 -3.73
N VAL A 287 3.73 -4.87 -4.16
CA VAL A 287 3.29 -4.49 -5.51
C VAL A 287 3.39 -2.98 -5.74
N ALA A 288 3.02 -2.17 -4.74
CA ALA A 288 3.17 -0.71 -4.82
C ALA A 288 4.63 -0.29 -4.98
N GLY A 289 5.56 -0.90 -4.24
CA GLY A 289 6.99 -0.65 -4.39
C GLY A 289 7.54 -1.05 -5.75
N ALA A 290 7.09 -2.18 -6.29
CA ALA A 290 7.48 -2.61 -7.62
C ALA A 290 7.02 -1.64 -8.73
N LEU A 291 5.81 -1.08 -8.61
CA LEU A 291 5.29 -0.07 -9.54
C LEU A 291 5.94 1.31 -9.35
N TYR A 292 6.42 1.61 -8.15
CA TYR A 292 7.10 2.85 -7.82
C TYR A 292 8.44 2.99 -8.53
N VAL A 293 9.24 1.93 -8.53
CA VAL A 293 10.63 1.95 -8.99
C VAL A 293 10.79 2.43 -10.44
N PRO A 294 10.09 1.89 -11.44
CA PRO A 294 10.25 2.35 -12.83
C PRO A 294 9.71 3.76 -13.05
N GLN A 295 8.84 4.29 -12.17
CA GLN A 295 8.30 5.65 -12.28
C GLN A 295 9.21 6.70 -11.66
N VAL A 296 9.91 6.36 -10.58
CA VAL A 296 10.77 7.29 -9.84
C VAL A 296 12.23 7.19 -10.30
N GLY A 297 12.65 6.02 -10.78
CA GLY A 297 13.98 5.78 -11.31
C GLY A 297 15.03 5.44 -10.25
N ILE A 298 14.62 5.25 -8.99
CA ILE A 298 15.53 4.90 -7.90
C ILE A 298 14.80 4.08 -6.84
N ILE A 299 15.53 3.17 -6.21
CA ILE A 299 15.16 2.52 -4.94
C ILE A 299 16.41 2.45 -4.07
N ASN A 300 16.33 2.94 -2.84
CA ASN A 300 17.41 2.88 -1.87
C ASN A 300 16.90 2.43 -0.49
N PRO A 301 17.79 2.03 0.44
CA PRO A 301 17.36 1.54 1.75
C PRO A 301 16.62 2.59 2.60
N GLY A 302 16.76 3.87 2.27
CA GLY A 302 16.03 4.96 2.94
C GLY A 302 14.51 4.82 2.84
N GLU A 303 13.99 4.10 1.84
CA GLU A 303 12.56 3.79 1.75
C GLU A 303 12.06 2.93 2.93
N MET A 304 12.94 2.19 3.59
CA MET A 304 12.67 1.44 4.82
C MET A 304 12.81 2.32 6.08
N SER A 305 13.09 3.61 5.96
CA SER A 305 13.26 4.46 7.14
C SER A 305 12.01 4.48 8.02
N PRO A 306 12.17 4.58 9.35
CA PRO A 306 11.03 4.73 10.25
C PRO A 306 10.12 5.90 9.88
N ALA A 307 10.68 7.00 9.37
CA ALA A 307 9.94 8.18 8.92
C ALA A 307 8.94 7.83 7.80
N ASN A 308 9.37 7.08 6.78
CA ASN A 308 8.49 6.66 5.67
C ASN A 308 7.35 5.76 6.14
N SER A 309 7.62 4.82 7.06
CA SER A 309 6.58 3.98 7.65
C SER A 309 5.57 4.77 8.46
N ILE A 310 6.01 5.82 9.18
CA ILE A 310 5.14 6.75 9.91
C ILE A 310 4.31 7.58 8.91
N GLU A 311 4.91 8.06 7.81
CA GLU A 311 4.18 8.79 6.77
C GLU A 311 3.02 7.97 6.21
N ILE A 312 3.19 6.65 5.95
CA ILE A 312 2.10 5.78 5.50
C ILE A 312 0.94 5.77 6.50
N ALA A 313 1.24 5.72 7.80
CA ALA A 313 0.22 5.80 8.84
C ALA A 313 -0.46 7.19 8.87
N ILE A 314 0.30 8.27 8.66
CA ILE A 314 -0.24 9.63 8.58
C ILE A 314 -1.23 9.75 7.41
N TRP A 315 -0.91 9.22 6.23
CA TRP A 315 -1.83 9.26 5.08
C TRP A 315 -3.17 8.59 5.40
N ALA A 316 -3.12 7.42 6.05
CA ALA A 316 -4.33 6.71 6.48
C ALA A 316 -5.11 7.48 7.56
N ALA A 317 -4.42 8.13 8.51
CA ALA A 317 -5.05 8.91 9.58
C ALA A 317 -5.69 10.19 9.05
N VAL A 318 -4.97 10.97 8.22
CA VAL A 318 -5.46 12.21 7.61
C VAL A 318 -6.70 11.95 6.77
N GLY A 319 -6.66 10.91 5.94
CA GLY A 319 -7.77 10.56 5.07
C GLY A 319 -9.00 10.07 5.83
N GLY A 320 -8.79 9.31 6.90
CA GLY A 320 -9.85 8.71 7.73
C GLY A 320 -9.82 7.19 7.69
N ARG A 321 -9.50 6.60 8.83
CA ARG A 321 -9.36 5.15 9.04
C ARG A 321 -10.69 4.40 8.81
N ALA A 322 -10.60 3.13 8.43
CA ALA A 322 -11.74 2.24 8.19
C ALA A 322 -12.74 2.76 7.14
N SER A 323 -12.26 3.53 6.16
CA SER A 323 -13.11 4.07 5.10
C SER A 323 -12.71 3.64 3.68
N LEU A 324 -11.57 2.98 3.50
CA LEU A 324 -10.93 2.58 2.24
C LEU A 324 -10.63 3.76 1.28
N ILE A 325 -11.57 4.68 1.08
CA ILE A 325 -11.39 5.89 0.26
C ILE A 325 -10.55 6.93 1.01
N GLY A 326 -10.71 7.03 2.34
CA GLY A 326 -10.00 7.99 3.16
C GLY A 326 -8.48 7.92 2.99
N PRO A 327 -7.84 6.77 3.21
CA PRO A 327 -6.41 6.62 3.04
C PRO A 327 -5.89 7.02 1.66
N ILE A 328 -6.64 6.70 0.59
CA ILE A 328 -6.32 7.13 -0.77
C ILE A 328 -6.31 8.66 -0.86
N VAL A 329 -7.40 9.30 -0.42
CA VAL A 329 -7.51 10.77 -0.39
C VAL A 329 -6.43 11.39 0.48
N GLY A 330 -6.16 10.81 1.65
CA GLY A 330 -5.10 11.25 2.55
C GLY A 330 -3.72 11.20 1.91
N ALA A 331 -3.40 10.12 1.17
CA ALA A 331 -2.15 10.01 0.43
C ALA A 331 -2.01 11.11 -0.63
N PHE A 332 -3.07 11.40 -1.39
CA PHE A 332 -3.05 12.49 -2.38
C PHE A 332 -2.89 13.87 -1.72
N ILE A 333 -3.63 14.16 -0.63
CA ILE A 333 -3.55 15.45 0.07
C ILE A 333 -2.15 15.65 0.66
N VAL A 334 -1.65 14.68 1.43
CA VAL A 334 -0.37 14.83 2.15
C VAL A 334 0.81 14.89 1.18
N ASN A 335 0.85 13.99 0.18
CA ASN A 335 1.96 13.99 -0.78
C ASN A 335 1.87 15.14 -1.79
N GLY A 336 0.69 15.60 -2.16
CA GLY A 336 0.50 16.82 -2.93
C GLY A 336 0.99 18.05 -2.16
N ALA A 337 0.61 18.19 -0.90
CA ALA A 337 1.10 19.25 -0.02
C ALA A 337 2.62 19.16 0.19
N LYS A 338 3.16 17.95 0.41
CA LYS A 338 4.60 17.70 0.53
C LYS A 338 5.35 18.17 -0.71
N SER A 339 4.88 17.79 -1.91
CA SER A 339 5.51 18.18 -3.17
C SER A 339 5.53 19.69 -3.37
N TRP A 340 4.48 20.39 -2.97
CA TRP A 340 4.43 21.85 -3.04
C TRP A 340 5.32 22.51 -1.99
N LEU A 341 5.25 22.05 -0.74
CA LEU A 341 6.00 22.63 0.38
C LEU A 341 7.52 22.41 0.25
N THR A 342 7.96 21.25 -0.26
CA THR A 342 9.38 21.00 -0.47
C THR A 342 10.00 21.89 -1.54
N VAL A 343 9.21 22.41 -2.47
CA VAL A 343 9.66 23.38 -3.46
C VAL A 343 9.60 24.82 -2.91
N ALA A 344 8.49 25.18 -2.24
CA ALA A 344 8.26 26.54 -1.75
C ALA A 344 9.02 26.82 -0.44
N TYR A 345 9.08 25.84 0.47
CA TYR A 345 9.63 25.99 1.83
C TYR A 345 10.36 24.70 2.27
N PRO A 346 11.53 24.36 1.69
CA PRO A 346 12.20 23.07 1.88
C PRO A 346 12.59 22.77 3.33
N GLU A 347 12.85 23.78 4.14
CA GLU A 347 13.25 23.61 5.55
C GLU A 347 12.06 23.38 6.48
N PHE A 348 10.85 23.79 6.10
CA PHE A 348 9.67 23.77 6.96
C PHE A 348 8.74 22.57 6.77
N TRP A 349 8.93 21.78 5.72
CA TRP A 349 7.99 20.70 5.38
C TRP A 349 7.90 19.62 6.47
N LEU A 350 9.00 19.29 7.14
CA LEU A 350 9.02 18.32 8.24
C LEU A 350 8.23 18.80 9.46
N TYR A 351 8.37 20.09 9.80
CA TYR A 351 7.57 20.69 10.86
C TYR A 351 6.09 20.72 10.51
N PHE A 352 5.77 21.03 9.25
CA PHE A 352 4.39 20.98 8.76
C PHE A 352 3.80 19.58 8.86
N LEU A 353 4.55 18.54 8.48
CA LEU A 353 4.11 17.14 8.58
C LEU A 353 3.83 16.75 10.03
N GLY A 354 4.73 17.11 10.95
CA GLY A 354 4.55 16.87 12.39
C GLY A 354 3.33 17.60 12.95
N MET A 355 3.17 18.88 12.62
CA MET A 355 2.01 19.68 13.02
C MET A 355 0.70 19.12 12.43
N LEU A 356 0.70 18.70 11.16
CA LEU A 356 -0.44 18.07 10.51
C LEU A 356 -0.84 16.79 11.24
N PHE A 357 0.12 15.95 11.62
CA PHE A 357 -0.16 14.72 12.36
C PHE A 357 -0.79 15.01 13.73
N ILE A 358 -0.26 15.97 14.48
CA ILE A 358 -0.81 16.40 15.77
C ILE A 358 -2.23 16.96 15.58
N ALA A 359 -2.42 17.86 14.63
CA ALA A 359 -3.72 18.47 14.34
C ALA A 359 -4.77 17.42 13.96
N VAL A 360 -4.42 16.45 13.07
CA VAL A 360 -5.33 15.38 12.68
C VAL A 360 -5.69 14.48 13.85
N THR A 361 -4.70 14.13 14.67
CA THR A 361 -4.94 13.25 15.83
C THR A 361 -5.83 13.91 16.88
N LEU A 362 -5.68 15.21 17.12
CA LEU A 362 -6.45 15.95 18.14
C LEU A 362 -7.82 16.39 17.62
N PHE A 363 -7.90 16.94 16.41
CA PHE A 363 -9.11 17.60 15.89
C PHE A 363 -9.91 16.74 14.91
N LEU A 364 -9.28 15.76 14.24
CA LEU A 364 -9.87 14.98 13.17
C LEU A 364 -9.77 13.45 13.41
N PRO A 365 -10.32 12.93 14.51
CA PRO A 365 -10.17 11.50 14.84
C PRO A 365 -10.73 10.55 13.76
N ASN A 366 -11.66 11.04 12.93
CA ASN A 366 -12.23 10.31 11.79
C ASN A 366 -11.70 10.80 10.43
N GLY A 367 -10.65 11.63 10.41
CA GLY A 367 -10.02 12.18 9.23
C GLY A 367 -10.93 13.06 8.35
N VAL A 368 -10.42 13.43 7.17
CA VAL A 368 -11.13 14.29 6.21
C VAL A 368 -12.48 13.68 5.78
N VAL A 369 -12.52 12.38 5.51
CA VAL A 369 -13.76 11.70 5.11
C VAL A 369 -14.80 11.72 6.22
N GLY A 370 -14.38 11.65 7.49
CA GLY A 370 -15.26 11.79 8.65
C GLY A 370 -15.91 13.18 8.74
N LEU A 371 -15.15 14.24 8.45
CA LEU A 371 -15.69 15.62 8.36
C LEU A 371 -16.77 15.74 7.30
N VAL A 372 -16.50 15.24 6.09
CA VAL A 372 -17.48 15.29 4.98
C VAL A 372 -18.75 14.54 5.34
N LYS A 373 -18.66 13.38 6.03
CA LYS A 373 -19.84 12.65 6.50
C LYS A 373 -20.63 13.45 7.54
N LYS A 374 -19.97 14.07 8.53
CA LYS A 374 -20.65 14.91 9.54
C LYS A 374 -21.36 16.10 8.89
N TRP A 375 -20.71 16.77 7.93
CA TRP A 375 -21.30 17.90 7.24
C TRP A 375 -22.52 17.53 6.38
N ARG A 376 -22.49 16.33 5.75
CA ARG A 376 -23.67 15.81 5.00
C ARG A 376 -24.80 15.38 5.91
N ALA A 377 -24.52 14.92 7.12
CA ALA A 377 -25.54 14.52 8.10
C ALA A 377 -26.19 15.73 8.82
N ALA A 378 -25.53 16.90 8.79
CA ALA A 378 -26.02 18.15 9.37
C ALA A 378 -26.88 18.99 8.39
N LYS A 379 -26.91 18.59 7.11
CA LYS A 379 -27.83 19.12 6.08
C LYS A 379 -29.02 18.19 5.87
#